data_13bccbec34b461654d9d9b514260edbf
#
_entry.id   13bccbec34b461654d9d9b514260edbf
#
_cell.length_a   1.000
_cell.length_b   1.000
_cell.length_c   1.000
_cell.angle_alpha   90.00
_cell.angle_beta   90.00
_cell.angle_gamma   90.00
#
_symmetry.space_group_name_H-M   'P 1'
#
loop_
_entity.id
_entity.type
_entity.pdbx_description
1 polymer ?
#
loop_
_entity_poly.entity_id
_entity_poly.type
_entity_poly.pdbx_seq_one_letter_code
_entity_poly.pdbx_strand_id
1 'polypeptide(L)'
;ESKKLVILGDMNADCNYASLNELDALSIRKSNFTWVVPDDADTTFSSTRCAYDRIILDEQISSSYTGWWGIDREMSNSSVSDHFPVWFELLRPSSSLNQ
;
A
#
# COMPACT_ATOMS: atom_id res chain seq x y z
N GLU A 1 19.66 -12.42 -9.72
CA GLU A 1 18.33 -12.67 -10.23
C GLU A 1 17.29 -11.80 -9.55
N SER A 2 16.50 -11.13 -10.34
CA SER A 2 15.55 -10.18 -9.78
C SER A 2 14.26 -10.87 -9.36
N LYS A 3 13.68 -10.36 -8.31
CA LYS A 3 12.42 -10.88 -7.78
C LYS A 3 11.40 -9.77 -7.78
N LYS A 4 10.15 -10.14 -8.01
CA LYS A 4 9.04 -9.20 -7.92
C LYS A 4 8.48 -9.30 -6.52
N LEU A 5 8.40 -8.18 -5.83
CA LEU A 5 8.05 -8.14 -4.42
C LEU A 5 6.93 -7.15 -4.17
N VAL A 6 5.92 -7.61 -3.47
CA VAL A 6 4.85 -6.77 -2.96
C VAL A 6 4.79 -6.96 -1.45
N ILE A 7 4.87 -5.87 -0.71
CA ILE A 7 4.71 -5.88 0.75
C ILE A 7 3.41 -5.15 1.06
N LEU A 8 2.50 -5.81 1.75
CA LEU A 8 1.23 -5.17 2.05
C LEU A 8 0.73 -5.59 3.42
N GLY A 9 -0.08 -4.75 4.02
CA GLY A 9 -0.69 -5.01 5.31
C GLY A 9 -0.72 -3.79 6.19
N ASP A 10 -1.15 -4.00 7.43
CA ASP A 10 -1.15 -2.98 8.47
C ASP A 10 0.27 -2.87 9.01
N MET A 11 0.91 -1.75 8.74
CA MET A 11 2.29 -1.51 9.16
C MET A 11 2.38 -0.46 10.26
N ASN A 12 1.24 0.07 10.71
CA ASN A 12 1.19 1.19 11.65
C ASN A 12 2.13 2.32 11.22
N ALA A 13 2.18 2.58 9.92
CA ALA A 13 3.19 3.46 9.33
C ALA A 13 2.71 4.90 9.29
N ASP A 14 2.21 5.40 10.41
CA ASP A 14 1.72 6.78 10.49
C ASP A 14 1.41 7.13 11.94
N CYS A 15 1.02 8.38 12.14
CA CYS A 15 0.53 8.92 13.41
C CYS A 15 1.52 8.67 14.54
N ASN A 16 1.05 8.10 15.66
CA ASN A 16 1.91 7.92 16.83
C ASN A 16 2.91 6.78 16.66
N TYR A 17 2.73 5.94 15.66
CA TYR A 17 3.59 4.77 15.48
C TYR A 17 4.79 5.07 14.61
N ALA A 18 4.69 6.04 13.70
CA ALA A 18 5.81 6.38 12.83
C ALA A 18 5.68 7.82 12.35
N SER A 19 6.70 8.61 12.58
CA SER A 19 6.77 9.96 12.04
C SER A 19 7.27 9.92 10.61
N LEU A 20 7.07 11.01 9.85
CA LEU A 20 7.58 11.10 8.50
C LEU A 20 9.10 10.99 8.48
N ASN A 21 9.79 11.53 9.47
CA ASN A 21 11.25 11.40 9.53
C ASN A 21 11.68 9.94 9.70
N GLU A 22 10.93 9.18 10.52
CA GLU A 22 11.23 7.77 10.70
C GLU A 22 10.98 6.98 9.43
N LEU A 23 9.87 7.26 8.75
CA LEU A 23 9.55 6.60 7.49
C LEU A 23 10.60 6.89 6.44
N ASP A 24 11.01 8.14 6.32
CA ASP A 24 11.98 8.53 5.29
C ASP A 24 13.34 7.91 5.52
N ALA A 25 13.64 7.47 6.73
CA ALA A 25 14.89 6.80 7.03
C ALA A 25 14.91 5.33 6.59
N LEU A 26 13.77 4.76 6.26
CA LEU A 26 13.70 3.35 5.86
C LEU A 26 14.24 3.15 4.44
N SER A 27 14.96 2.07 4.24
CA SER A 27 15.49 1.76 2.91
C SER A 27 14.37 1.52 1.90
N ILE A 28 13.23 1.00 2.32
CA ILE A 28 12.10 0.77 1.42
C ILE A 28 11.37 2.06 1.04
N ARG A 29 11.77 3.21 1.59
CA ARG A 29 11.26 4.52 1.13
C ARG A 29 12.09 5.11 0.00
N LYS A 30 13.14 4.42 -0.42
CA LYS A 30 14.03 4.93 -1.46
C LYS A 30 13.37 4.83 -2.83
N SER A 31 14.01 5.42 -3.83
CA SER A 31 13.42 5.68 -5.13
C SER A 31 13.04 4.43 -5.92
N ASN A 32 13.61 3.28 -5.60
CA ASN A 32 13.30 2.04 -6.33
C ASN A 32 12.09 1.31 -5.76
N PHE A 33 11.42 1.86 -4.78
CA PHE A 33 10.18 1.31 -4.25
C PHE A 33 9.03 2.28 -4.45
N THR A 34 7.85 1.76 -4.74
CA THR A 34 6.63 2.56 -4.89
C THR A 34 5.72 2.29 -3.72
N TRP A 35 5.38 3.34 -2.99
CA TRP A 35 4.40 3.29 -1.92
C TRP A 35 3.05 3.72 -2.51
N VAL A 36 2.15 2.77 -2.66
CA VAL A 36 0.87 2.98 -3.33
C VAL A 36 -0.05 3.85 -2.49
N VAL A 37 -0.16 3.56 -1.20
CA VAL A 37 -1.03 4.31 -0.29
C VAL A 37 -0.24 5.50 0.24
N PRO A 38 -0.65 6.74 -0.07
CA PRO A 38 0.12 7.91 0.34
C PRO A 38 0.01 8.17 1.85
N ASP A 39 0.94 8.98 2.34
CA ASP A 39 1.03 9.26 3.77
C ASP A 39 -0.19 10.02 4.31
N ASP A 40 -0.92 10.72 3.45
CA ASP A 40 -2.09 11.48 3.88
C ASP A 40 -3.40 10.71 3.74
N ALA A 41 -3.34 9.44 3.38
CA ALA A 41 -4.53 8.61 3.29
C ALA A 41 -5.05 8.26 4.69
N ASP A 42 -6.33 8.00 4.78
CA ASP A 42 -6.96 7.55 6.01
C ASP A 42 -7.50 6.14 5.77
N THR A 43 -6.85 5.14 6.35
CA THR A 43 -7.20 3.74 6.14
C THR A 43 -7.99 3.14 7.29
N THR A 44 -8.38 3.96 8.27
CA THR A 44 -9.20 3.50 9.39
C THR A 44 -10.47 4.33 9.45
N PHE A 45 -11.52 3.78 10.07
CA PHE A 45 -12.73 4.56 10.31
C PHE A 45 -12.90 4.90 11.78
N SER A 46 -11.80 4.89 12.52
CA SER A 46 -11.76 5.46 13.87
C SER A 46 -11.69 6.98 13.80
N SER A 47 -11.61 7.63 14.94
CA SER A 47 -11.57 9.09 14.99
C SER A 47 -10.26 9.68 14.48
N THR A 48 -9.21 8.87 14.35
CA THR A 48 -7.92 9.33 13.84
C THR A 48 -7.85 9.19 12.34
N ARG A 49 -7.00 10.02 11.71
CA ARG A 49 -6.82 9.99 10.26
C ARG A 49 -5.39 9.53 10.00
N CYS A 50 -5.22 8.23 9.78
CA CYS A 50 -3.88 7.64 9.70
C CYS A 50 -3.78 6.65 8.56
N ALA A 51 -2.62 6.65 7.89
CA ALA A 51 -2.33 5.72 6.81
C ALA A 51 -1.53 4.55 7.38
N TYR A 52 -2.19 3.69 8.13
CA TYR A 52 -1.54 2.53 8.74
C TYR A 52 -1.33 1.40 7.75
N ASP A 53 -2.26 1.23 6.82
CA ASP A 53 -2.23 0.13 5.87
C ASP A 53 -1.54 0.58 4.61
N ARG A 54 -0.53 -0.17 4.21
CA ARG A 54 0.33 0.24 3.10
C ARG A 54 0.50 -0.88 2.11
N ILE A 55 0.83 -0.49 0.89
CA ILE A 55 1.18 -1.40 -0.20
C ILE A 55 2.45 -0.86 -0.80
N ILE A 56 3.51 -1.67 -0.81
CA ILE A 56 4.84 -1.26 -1.27
C ILE A 56 5.25 -2.20 -2.39
N LEU A 57 5.59 -1.64 -3.53
CA LEU A 57 5.97 -2.39 -4.72
C LEU A 57 7.45 -2.17 -5.00
N ASP A 58 8.18 -3.24 -5.35
CA ASP A 58 9.54 -3.06 -5.77
C ASP A 58 9.58 -2.50 -7.19
N GLU A 59 10.79 -2.27 -7.70
CA GLU A 59 10.96 -1.62 -8.99
C GLU A 59 10.34 -2.43 -10.11
N GLN A 60 10.45 -3.75 -10.05
CA GLN A 60 9.94 -4.59 -11.12
C GLN A 60 8.43 -4.64 -11.15
N ILE A 61 7.81 -4.85 -10.00
CA ILE A 61 6.35 -4.92 -9.96
C ILE A 61 5.74 -3.54 -10.23
N SER A 62 6.47 -2.46 -9.88
CA SER A 62 6.00 -1.10 -10.15
C SER A 62 5.77 -0.86 -11.63
N SER A 63 6.53 -1.53 -12.50
CA SER A 63 6.35 -1.35 -13.94
C SER A 63 5.02 -1.91 -14.44
N SER A 64 4.38 -2.78 -13.69
CA SER A 64 3.06 -3.31 -14.02
C SER A 64 1.93 -2.61 -13.27
N TYR A 65 2.25 -1.66 -12.42
CA TYR A 65 1.25 -0.96 -11.64
C TYR A 65 0.54 0.06 -12.52
N THR A 66 -0.79 0.01 -12.55
CA THR A 66 -1.59 0.88 -13.43
C THR A 66 -1.74 2.29 -12.91
N GLY A 67 -1.42 2.52 -11.64
CA GLY A 67 -1.72 3.78 -10.97
C GLY A 67 -3.08 3.78 -10.29
N TRP A 68 -3.85 2.73 -10.44
CA TRP A 68 -5.16 2.62 -9.79
C TRP A 68 -5.01 1.97 -8.43
N TRP A 69 -5.51 2.66 -7.42
CA TRP A 69 -5.55 2.17 -6.05
C TRP A 69 -6.74 2.81 -5.35
N GLY A 70 -7.12 2.26 -4.23
CA GLY A 70 -8.20 2.88 -3.48
C GLY A 70 -8.35 2.30 -2.10
N ILE A 71 -9.28 2.89 -1.37
CA ILE A 71 -9.69 2.49 -0.04
C ILE A 71 -11.17 2.17 -0.13
N ASP A 72 -11.56 0.95 0.24
CA ASP A 72 -12.94 0.54 0.17
C ASP A 72 -13.66 1.00 1.43
N ARG A 73 -14.28 2.16 1.36
CA ARG A 73 -14.92 2.76 2.53
C ARG A 73 -16.32 2.21 2.79
N GLU A 74 -16.82 1.35 1.92
CA GLU A 74 -18.10 0.69 2.15
C GLU A 74 -17.97 -0.53 3.04
N MET A 75 -16.76 -1.05 3.21
CA MET A 75 -16.48 -2.18 4.07
C MET A 75 -16.12 -1.68 5.47
N SER A 76 -17.10 -1.16 6.20
CA SER A 76 -16.84 -0.52 7.49
C SER A 76 -17.62 -1.18 8.60
N ASN A 77 -17.35 -2.46 8.85
CA ASN A 77 -18.00 -3.21 9.92
C ASN A 77 -17.03 -3.35 11.08
N SER A 78 -17.25 -2.57 12.15
CA SER A 78 -16.32 -2.51 13.28
C SER A 78 -16.21 -3.82 14.04
N SER A 79 -17.18 -4.73 13.90
CA SER A 79 -17.03 -6.03 14.55
C SER A 79 -16.08 -6.94 13.78
N VAL A 80 -15.70 -6.57 12.55
CA VAL A 80 -14.73 -7.30 11.77
C VAL A 80 -13.37 -6.60 11.84
N SER A 81 -13.32 -5.29 11.62
CA SER A 81 -12.09 -4.52 11.65
C SER A 81 -12.45 -3.04 11.75
N ASP A 82 -11.55 -2.25 12.33
CA ASP A 82 -11.64 -0.80 12.28
C ASP A 82 -10.79 -0.21 11.16
N HIS A 83 -10.27 -1.06 10.28
CA HIS A 83 -9.52 -0.65 9.09
C HIS A 83 -10.36 -0.87 7.86
N PHE A 84 -10.21 0.02 6.87
CA PHE A 84 -10.77 -0.19 5.54
C PHE A 84 -9.84 -1.07 4.72
N PRO A 85 -10.36 -1.91 3.83
CA PRO A 85 -9.50 -2.58 2.85
C PRO A 85 -8.83 -1.57 1.92
N VAL A 86 -7.57 -1.82 1.60
CA VAL A 86 -6.86 -1.05 0.59
C VAL A 86 -6.56 -1.99 -0.59
N TRP A 87 -6.55 -1.43 -1.80
CA TRP A 87 -6.38 -2.24 -3.01
C TRP A 87 -5.57 -1.49 -4.05
N PHE A 88 -5.03 -2.23 -4.98
CA PHE A 88 -4.32 -1.66 -6.12
C PHE A 88 -4.47 -2.59 -7.32
N GLU A 89 -4.09 -2.11 -8.50
CA GLU A 89 -4.27 -2.86 -9.72
C GLU A 89 -2.95 -3.02 -10.46
N LEU A 90 -2.69 -4.23 -10.91
CA LEU A 90 -1.55 -4.53 -11.76
C LEU A 90 -2.03 -4.96 -13.13
N LEU A 91 -1.24 -4.65 -14.16
CA LEU A 91 -1.52 -5.13 -15.49
C LEU A 91 -1.26 -6.63 -15.57
N ARG A 92 -2.17 -7.33 -16.22
CA ARG A 92 -2.02 -8.75 -16.42
C ARG A 92 -0.91 -8.99 -17.45
N PRO A 93 -0.04 -9.97 -17.22
CA PRO A 93 0.98 -10.29 -18.23
C PRO A 93 0.34 -10.77 -19.54
N SER A 94 0.81 -10.23 -20.64
CA SER A 94 0.26 -10.58 -21.94
C SER A 94 0.78 -11.90 -22.47
N SER A 95 1.94 -12.33 -22.01
CA SER A 95 2.55 -13.54 -22.52
C SER A 95 1.75 -14.78 -22.18
N SER A 96 0.83 -14.65 -21.35
CA SER A 96 0.00 -15.76 -20.99
C SER A 96 -0.81 -16.23 -22.13
N LEU A 97 -0.64 -15.56 -23.16
CA LEU A 97 -1.42 -15.98 -24.20
C LEU A 97 -0.90 -17.13 -24.78
N ASN A 98 -0.43 -17.21 -24.56
CA ASN A 98 -0.28 -17.92 -24.96
C ASN A 98 -0.39 -18.94 -24.77
N GLN A 99 -0.42 -18.69 -24.60
CA GLN A 99 -0.71 -19.43 -24.30
C GLN A 99 -1.23 -19.88 -24.61
#